data_286773ce3e77212881003464c1477877
#
_entry.id   286773ce3e77212881003464c1477877
#
_cell.length_a   1.000
_cell.length_b   1.000
_cell.length_c   1.000
_cell.angle_alpha   90.00
_cell.angle_beta   90.00
_cell.angle_gamma   90.00
#
_symmetry.space_group_name_H-M   'P 1'
#
loop_
_entity.id
_entity.type
_entity.pdbx_description
1 polymer ?
#
loop_
_entity_poly.entity_id
_entity_poly.type
_entity_poly.pdbx_seq_one_letter_code
_entity_poly.pdbx_strand_id
1 'polypeptide(L)' 'MYYDKRGLAFTASSQAAVDAFHKAALAHGGSDLGAPGLRLNYSPTYYAAFVADPEGWKLEAVFQ' A
#
# COMPACT_ATOMS: atom_id res chain seq x y z
N MET A 1 8.06 -9.87 2.19
CA MET A 1 6.86 -9.35 2.86
C MET A 1 7.17 -9.06 4.31
N TYR A 2 6.73 -7.96 4.81
CA TYR A 2 6.92 -7.53 6.18
C TYR A 2 5.58 -7.54 6.92
N TYR A 3 5.56 -8.03 8.15
CA TYR A 3 4.34 -8.08 8.96
C TYR A 3 4.64 -7.68 10.40
N ASP A 4 3.77 -6.83 10.96
CA ASP A 4 3.75 -6.57 12.40
C ASP A 4 2.29 -6.47 12.88
N LYS A 5 2.09 -6.19 14.16
CA LYS A 5 0.75 -6.13 14.73
C LYS A 5 -0.12 -5.01 14.14
N ARG A 6 0.49 -4.05 13.45
CA ARG A 6 -0.20 -2.86 12.96
C ARG A 6 -0.39 -2.88 11.46
N GLY A 7 0.20 -3.84 10.76
CA GLY A 7 0.03 -3.89 9.33
C GLY A 7 0.89 -4.91 8.63
N LEU A 8 0.63 -5.01 7.33
CA LEU A 8 1.35 -5.87 6.41
C LEU A 8 1.89 -5.01 5.29
N ALA A 9 3.11 -5.28 4.85
CA ALA A 9 3.69 -4.65 3.68
C ALA A 9 3.98 -5.70 2.62
N PHE A 10 3.61 -5.41 1.38
CA PHE A 10 3.79 -6.29 0.23
C PHE A 10 4.72 -5.64 -0.76
N THR A 11 5.67 -6.40 -1.30
CA THR A 11 6.49 -5.92 -2.42
C THR A 11 5.72 -6.13 -3.71
N ALA A 12 5.48 -5.05 -4.43
CA ALA A 12 4.80 -5.09 -5.73
C ALA A 12 5.81 -5.15 -6.85
N SER A 13 5.41 -5.69 -7.99
CA SER A 13 6.30 -5.88 -9.14
C SER A 13 6.41 -4.65 -10.03
N SER A 14 5.57 -3.64 -9.83
CA SER A 14 5.55 -2.42 -10.64
C SER A 14 4.73 -1.34 -9.95
N GLN A 15 4.85 -0.10 -10.43
CA GLN A 15 3.97 0.98 -9.98
C GLN A 15 2.50 0.66 -10.30
N ALA A 16 2.26 0.09 -11.48
CA ALA A 16 0.90 -0.29 -11.86
C ALA A 16 0.30 -1.30 -10.89
N ALA A 17 1.11 -2.22 -10.36
CA ALA A 17 0.64 -3.18 -9.37
C ALA A 17 0.27 -2.50 -8.05
N VAL A 18 1.02 -1.47 -7.64
CA VAL A 18 0.68 -0.67 -6.46
C VAL A 18 -0.65 0.05 -6.67
N ASP A 19 -0.83 0.66 -7.84
CA ASP A 19 -2.08 1.34 -8.18
C ASP A 19 -3.26 0.39 -8.14
N ALA A 20 -3.10 -0.80 -8.72
CA ALA A 20 -4.16 -1.81 -8.76
C ALA A 20 -4.51 -2.31 -7.36
N PHE A 21 -3.51 -2.50 -6.50
CA PHE A 21 -3.72 -2.89 -5.11
C PHE A 21 -4.61 -1.87 -4.38
N HIS A 22 -4.28 -0.59 -4.50
CA HIS A 22 -5.03 0.46 -3.82
C HIS A 22 -6.48 0.51 -4.31
N LYS A 23 -6.66 0.47 -5.64
CA LYS A 23 -7.99 0.50 -6.23
C LYS A 23 -8.83 -0.69 -5.78
N ALA A 24 -8.26 -1.89 -5.81
CA ALA A 24 -8.97 -3.10 -5.41
C ALA A 24 -9.34 -3.06 -3.92
N ALA A 25 -8.42 -2.61 -3.07
CA ALA A 25 -8.69 -2.54 -1.63
C ALA A 25 -9.86 -1.61 -1.33
N LEU A 26 -9.93 -0.44 -1.98
CA LEU A 26 -11.04 0.47 -1.77
C LEU A 26 -12.35 -0.11 -2.29
N ALA A 27 -12.30 -0.83 -3.43
CA ALA A 27 -13.49 -1.46 -4.00
C ALA A 27 -14.06 -2.56 -3.10
N HIS A 28 -13.22 -3.15 -2.25
CA HIS A 28 -13.62 -4.24 -1.35
C HIS A 28 -13.83 -3.77 0.10
N GLY A 29 -14.08 -2.48 0.30
CA GLY A 29 -14.48 -1.97 1.60
C GLY A 29 -13.34 -1.41 2.44
N GLY A 30 -12.14 -1.33 1.91
CA GLY A 30 -11.03 -0.71 2.60
C GLY A 30 -11.13 0.81 2.62
N SER A 31 -10.33 1.44 3.45
CA SER A 31 -10.24 2.90 3.57
C SER A 31 -8.88 3.38 3.10
N ASP A 32 -8.87 4.55 2.46
CA ASP A 32 -7.62 5.15 1.97
C ASP A 32 -6.81 5.70 3.14
N LEU A 33 -5.55 5.26 3.23
CA LEU A 33 -4.58 5.81 4.18
C LEU A 33 -3.40 6.47 3.46
N GLY A 34 -3.36 6.43 2.14
CA GLY A 34 -2.33 7.05 1.34
C GLY A 34 -2.41 6.57 -0.10
N ALA A 35 -2.85 7.44 -1.01
CA ALA A 35 -2.97 7.11 -2.42
C ALA A 35 -1.61 6.74 -3.02
N PRO A 36 -1.58 5.96 -4.11
CA PRO A 36 -0.32 5.59 -4.75
C PRO A 36 0.52 6.81 -5.10
N GLY A 37 1.80 6.76 -4.79
CA GLY A 37 2.72 7.84 -5.10
C GLY A 37 4.09 7.60 -4.49
N LEU A 38 5.03 8.46 -4.88
CA LEU A 38 6.38 8.39 -4.34
C LEU A 38 6.41 8.87 -2.89
N ARG A 39 7.18 8.18 -2.08
CA ARG A 39 7.43 8.52 -0.68
C ARG A 39 8.90 8.90 -0.53
N LEU A 40 9.21 10.14 -0.89
CA LEU A 40 10.59 10.61 -0.97
C LEU A 40 11.29 10.61 0.39
N ASN A 41 10.54 10.66 1.47
CA ASN A 41 11.11 10.55 2.82
C ASN A 41 11.68 9.17 3.11
N TYR A 42 11.29 8.14 2.33
CA TYR A 42 11.88 6.81 2.47
C TYR A 42 13.04 6.62 1.49
N SER A 43 12.81 6.90 0.22
CA SER A 43 13.85 6.87 -0.81
C SER A 43 13.33 7.52 -2.09
N PRO A 44 14.23 7.89 -3.04
CA PRO A 44 13.79 8.50 -4.30
C PRO A 44 12.91 7.61 -5.16
N THR A 45 12.94 6.29 -4.93
CA THR A 45 12.21 5.34 -5.79
C THR A 45 11.11 4.59 -5.04
N TYR A 46 10.83 4.97 -3.80
CA TYR A 46 9.85 4.26 -2.97
C TYR A 46 8.44 4.68 -3.38
N TYR A 47 7.78 3.86 -4.20
CA TYR A 47 6.43 4.11 -4.69
C TYR A 47 5.47 3.20 -3.94
N ALA A 48 4.53 3.76 -3.20
CA ALA A 48 3.71 2.98 -2.28
C ALA A 48 2.29 3.52 -2.17
N ALA A 49 1.41 2.65 -1.71
CA ALA A 49 0.05 3.00 -1.35
C ALA A 49 -0.31 2.32 -0.04
N PHE A 50 -1.19 2.94 0.73
CA PHE A 50 -1.57 2.49 2.06
C PHE A 50 -3.08 2.48 2.19
N VAL A 51 -3.62 1.40 2.73
CA VAL A 51 -5.05 1.29 3.00
C VAL A 51 -5.27 0.63 4.36
N ALA A 52 -6.46 0.81 4.92
CA ALA A 52 -6.92 -0.01 6.03
C ALA A 52 -7.97 -0.97 5.49
N ASP A 53 -7.91 -2.24 5.91
CA ASP A 53 -8.96 -3.17 5.55
C ASP A 53 -10.21 -2.91 6.42
N PRO A 54 -11.35 -3.58 6.14
CA PRO A 54 -12.58 -3.32 6.90
C PRO A 54 -12.44 -3.60 8.41
N GLU A 55 -11.46 -4.39 8.80
CA GLU A 55 -11.21 -4.69 10.22
C GLU A 55 -10.19 -3.75 10.85
N GLY A 56 -9.69 -2.79 10.08
CA GLY A 56 -8.77 -1.79 10.61
C GLY A 56 -7.29 -2.13 10.46
N TRP A 57 -6.94 -3.24 9.83
CA TRP A 57 -5.53 -3.58 9.59
C TRP A 57 -4.95 -2.67 8.53
N LYS A 58 -3.74 -2.19 8.77
CA LYS A 58 -3.03 -1.36 7.81
C LYS A 58 -2.30 -2.23 6.81
N LEU A 59 -2.48 -1.93 5.53
CA LEU A 59 -1.85 -2.67 4.44
C LEU A 59 -1.08 -1.70 3.57
N GLU A 60 0.11 -2.10 3.16
CA GLU A 60 0.97 -1.29 2.29
C GLU A 60 1.40 -2.13 1.10
N ALA A 61 1.37 -1.56 -0.10
CA ALA A 61 2.04 -2.12 -1.26
C ALA A 61 3.13 -1.16 -1.68
N VAL A 62 4.32 -1.68 -1.95
CA VAL A 62 5.47 -0.86 -2.31
C VAL A 62 6.22 -1.46 -3.48
N PHE A 63 6.65 -0.59 -4.39
CA PHE A 63 7.56 -0.92 -5.49
C PHE A 63 8.75 0.03 -5.42
N GLN A 64 9.95 -0.54 -5.44
CA GLN A 64 11.19 0.25 -5.43
C GLN A 64 11.99 0.05 -6.71
#